data_8d42e77ab91302ee73eecb92e0290fca
#
_entry.id   8d42e77ab91302ee73eecb92e0290fca
#
_cell.length_a   1.000
_cell.length_b   1.000
_cell.length_c   1.000
_cell.angle_alpha   90.00
_cell.angle_beta   90.00
_cell.angle_gamma   90.00
#
_symmetry.space_group_name_H-M   'P 1'
#
loop_
_entity.id
_entity.type
_entity.pdbx_description
1 polymer ?
#
loop_
_entity_poly.entity_id
_entity_poly.type
_entity_poly.pdbx_seq_one_letter_code
_entity_poly.pdbx_strand_id
1 'polypeptide(L)'
;HSDHIGGFDTVINHPNIFVKTAYLKPYNEQNICRFERVRWDNTEVYNQMLDAIKKNNVELVEEFDEMKTVLGDFNIEFFNGKNRERKIKFGENVNSVGTLVTIGKSRAFLAGDINYKAGDEKRIADKIGNVDLLKVGHHGYLYSTSFYFVKKLMPKIAIFCNEMKGVYPDVKYKL
;
A
#
# COMPACT_ATOMS: atom_id res chain seq x y z
N HIS A 1 2.01 -8.12 -4.34
CA HIS A 1 3.09 -9.07 -4.05
C HIS A 1 2.71 -9.93 -2.84
N SER A 2 3.25 -11.17 -2.77
CA SER A 2 2.95 -12.13 -1.70
C SER A 2 3.35 -11.63 -0.31
N ASP A 3 4.41 -10.85 -0.18
CA ASP A 3 4.85 -10.24 1.07
C ASP A 3 3.90 -9.15 1.62
N HIS A 4 2.88 -8.76 0.87
CA HIS A 4 1.83 -7.83 1.30
C HIS A 4 0.48 -8.52 1.49
N ILE A 5 0.02 -9.28 0.53
CA ILE A 5 -1.34 -9.84 0.55
C ILE A 5 -1.38 -11.38 0.69
N GLY A 6 -0.23 -12.07 0.65
CA GLY A 6 -0.14 -13.53 0.60
C GLY A 6 -0.68 -14.30 1.82
N GLY A 7 -1.06 -13.61 2.89
CA GLY A 7 -1.68 -14.24 4.07
C GLY A 7 -3.13 -13.84 4.28
N PHE A 8 -3.71 -12.98 3.44
CA PHE A 8 -5.08 -12.50 3.64
C PHE A 8 -6.13 -13.57 3.39
N ASP A 9 -5.91 -14.46 2.43
CA ASP A 9 -6.75 -15.62 2.20
C ASP A 9 -6.88 -16.51 3.46
N THR A 10 -5.77 -16.73 4.14
CA THR A 10 -5.71 -17.48 5.40
C THR A 10 -6.51 -16.77 6.51
N VAL A 11 -6.36 -15.44 6.63
CA VAL A 11 -7.12 -14.64 7.60
C VAL A 11 -8.62 -14.69 7.30
N ILE A 12 -9.01 -14.52 6.03
CA ILE A 12 -10.42 -14.53 5.60
C ILE A 12 -11.05 -15.90 5.79
N ASN A 13 -10.30 -16.98 5.57
CA ASN A 13 -10.78 -18.36 5.76
C ASN A 13 -10.74 -18.84 7.21
N HIS A 14 -10.18 -18.05 8.14
CA HIS A 14 -10.02 -18.50 9.52
C HIS A 14 -11.36 -18.60 10.24
N PRO A 15 -11.70 -19.73 10.90
CA PRO A 15 -13.04 -19.98 11.45
C PRO A 15 -13.46 -19.03 12.58
N ASN A 16 -12.50 -18.40 13.26
CA ASN A 16 -12.74 -17.48 14.36
C ASN A 16 -12.60 -16.00 13.96
N ILE A 17 -12.42 -15.69 12.66
CA ILE A 17 -12.30 -14.33 12.16
C ILE A 17 -13.46 -14.06 11.20
N PHE A 18 -14.21 -13.01 11.48
CA PHE A 18 -15.27 -12.54 10.58
C PHE A 18 -14.81 -11.27 9.87
N VAL A 19 -14.49 -11.38 8.58
CA VAL A 19 -14.14 -10.26 7.73
C VAL A 19 -15.42 -9.77 7.04
N LYS A 20 -15.80 -8.52 7.31
CA LYS A 20 -17.00 -7.92 6.73
C LYS A 20 -16.73 -7.34 5.35
N THR A 21 -15.67 -6.57 5.20
CA THR A 21 -15.36 -5.82 3.98
C THR A 21 -13.88 -5.94 3.65
N ALA A 22 -13.58 -6.16 2.38
CA ALA A 22 -12.22 -6.13 1.84
C ALA A 22 -12.10 -4.97 0.84
N TYR A 23 -11.11 -4.11 1.07
CA TYR A 23 -10.71 -3.05 0.14
C TYR A 23 -9.55 -3.57 -0.69
N LEU A 24 -9.82 -4.01 -1.90
CA LEU A 24 -8.85 -4.65 -2.76
C LEU A 24 -8.87 -4.03 -4.16
N LYS A 25 -7.80 -3.38 -4.51
CA LYS A 25 -7.63 -2.77 -5.83
C LYS A 25 -7.50 -3.86 -6.92
N PRO A 26 -8.22 -3.77 -8.04
CA PRO A 26 -8.15 -4.77 -9.10
C PRO A 26 -6.73 -4.93 -9.64
N TYR A 27 -6.28 -6.16 -9.75
CA TYR A 27 -5.03 -6.52 -10.39
C TYR A 27 -5.24 -6.74 -11.90
N ASN A 28 -4.35 -6.17 -12.71
CA ASN A 28 -4.36 -6.41 -14.15
C ASN A 28 -2.94 -6.74 -14.63
N GLU A 29 -2.70 -8.02 -14.89
CA GLU A 29 -1.43 -8.54 -15.34
C GLU A 29 -0.90 -7.87 -16.61
N GLN A 30 -1.79 -7.39 -17.50
CA GLN A 30 -1.39 -6.69 -18.72
C GLN A 30 -0.70 -5.35 -18.45
N ASN A 31 -0.95 -4.75 -17.28
CA ASN A 31 -0.35 -3.49 -16.86
C ASN A 31 0.99 -3.67 -16.15
N ILE A 32 1.37 -4.92 -15.84
CA ILE A 32 2.58 -5.25 -15.11
C ILE A 32 3.74 -5.48 -16.07
N CYS A 33 4.94 -5.10 -15.66
CA CYS A 33 6.13 -5.31 -16.46
C CYS A 33 6.46 -6.81 -16.61
N ARG A 34 7.07 -7.18 -17.75
CA ARG A 34 7.39 -8.59 -18.05
C ARG A 34 8.23 -9.27 -16.97
N PHE A 35 9.13 -8.52 -16.33
CA PHE A 35 10.01 -9.05 -15.30
C PHE A 35 9.21 -9.61 -14.11
N GLU A 36 8.24 -8.85 -13.61
CA GLU A 36 7.39 -9.29 -12.50
C GLU A 36 6.47 -10.44 -12.88
N ARG A 37 5.84 -10.37 -14.05
CA ARG A 37 4.96 -11.45 -14.55
C ARG A 37 5.62 -12.83 -14.60
N VAL A 38 6.94 -12.85 -14.83
CA VAL A 38 7.69 -14.12 -14.95
C VAL A 38 8.26 -14.59 -13.61
N ARG A 39 8.51 -13.66 -12.69
CA ARG A 39 9.26 -13.95 -11.45
C ARG A 39 8.44 -13.99 -10.19
N TRP A 40 7.26 -13.36 -10.20
CA TRP A 40 6.44 -13.19 -9.01
C TRP A 40 5.10 -13.90 -9.17
N ASP A 41 4.56 -14.36 -8.07
CA ASP A 41 3.30 -15.08 -7.94
C ASP A 41 2.06 -14.16 -7.80
N ASN A 42 2.17 -12.92 -8.26
CA ASN A 42 1.14 -11.89 -8.07
C ASN A 42 -0.26 -12.34 -8.49
N THR A 43 -0.40 -12.97 -9.66
CA THR A 43 -1.69 -13.44 -10.19
C THR A 43 -2.28 -14.52 -9.29
N GLU A 44 -1.45 -15.47 -8.86
CA GLU A 44 -1.86 -16.56 -7.99
C GLU A 44 -2.36 -16.05 -6.63
N VAL A 45 -1.56 -15.23 -5.97
CA VAL A 45 -1.88 -14.66 -4.65
C VAL A 45 -3.13 -13.78 -4.71
N TYR A 46 -3.30 -12.99 -5.77
CA TYR A 46 -4.49 -12.19 -5.99
C TYR A 46 -5.74 -13.06 -6.13
N ASN A 47 -5.67 -14.14 -6.93
CA ASN A 47 -6.79 -15.05 -7.13
C ASN A 47 -7.14 -15.81 -5.84
N GLN A 48 -6.15 -16.28 -5.06
CA GLN A 48 -6.37 -16.91 -3.75
C GLN A 48 -7.16 -15.98 -2.82
N MET A 49 -6.83 -14.70 -2.80
CA MET A 49 -7.56 -13.70 -2.00
C MET A 49 -8.99 -13.49 -2.52
N LEU A 50 -9.20 -13.40 -3.84
CA LEU A 50 -10.54 -13.27 -4.44
C LEU A 50 -11.41 -14.49 -4.14
N ASP A 51 -10.86 -15.69 -4.22
CA ASP A 51 -11.57 -16.93 -3.92
C ASP A 51 -11.99 -16.99 -2.43
N ALA A 52 -11.11 -16.56 -1.52
CA ALA A 52 -11.43 -16.47 -0.11
C ALA A 52 -12.53 -15.43 0.16
N ILE A 53 -12.48 -14.26 -0.46
CA ILE A 53 -13.50 -13.21 -0.39
C ILE A 53 -14.86 -13.76 -0.85
N LYS A 54 -14.92 -14.40 -2.01
CA LYS A 54 -16.13 -14.98 -2.58
C LYS A 54 -16.69 -16.10 -1.73
N LYS A 55 -15.85 -17.04 -1.30
CA LYS A 55 -16.23 -18.19 -0.47
C LYS A 55 -16.86 -17.76 0.86
N ASN A 56 -16.38 -16.70 1.46
CA ASN A 56 -16.84 -16.22 2.77
C ASN A 56 -17.86 -15.07 2.67
N ASN A 57 -18.37 -14.75 1.47
CA ASN A 57 -19.31 -13.66 1.21
C ASN A 57 -18.84 -12.31 1.78
N VAL A 58 -17.54 -12.02 1.68
CA VAL A 58 -16.98 -10.75 2.10
C VAL A 58 -17.36 -9.67 1.10
N GLU A 59 -17.79 -8.50 1.57
CA GLU A 59 -18.04 -7.34 0.70
C GLU A 59 -16.73 -6.88 0.07
N LEU A 60 -16.67 -6.82 -1.26
CA LEU A 60 -15.49 -6.37 -2.00
C LEU A 60 -15.67 -4.94 -2.50
N VAL A 61 -14.76 -4.05 -2.11
CA VAL A 61 -14.70 -2.66 -2.57
C VAL A 61 -13.42 -2.49 -3.40
N GLU A 62 -13.57 -2.21 -4.69
CA GLU A 62 -12.45 -2.16 -5.66
C GLU A 62 -11.97 -0.74 -5.99
N GLU A 63 -12.83 0.27 -5.83
CA GLU A 63 -12.49 1.68 -6.03
C GLU A 63 -12.74 2.47 -4.74
N PHE A 64 -11.68 2.88 -4.07
CA PHE A 64 -11.73 3.55 -2.78
C PHE A 64 -10.67 4.66 -2.62
N ASP A 65 -10.23 5.26 -3.74
CA ASP A 65 -9.26 6.37 -3.74
C ASP A 65 -9.87 7.59 -3.04
N GLU A 66 -9.15 8.11 -2.04
CA GLU A 66 -9.58 9.23 -1.18
C GLU A 66 -10.85 8.92 -0.34
N MET A 67 -11.23 7.66 -0.26
CA MET A 67 -12.32 7.22 0.60
C MET A 67 -11.92 7.34 2.08
N LYS A 68 -12.87 7.78 2.91
CA LYS A 68 -12.73 7.84 4.36
C LYS A 68 -13.68 6.86 5.02
N THR A 69 -13.19 6.18 6.04
CA THR A 69 -13.99 5.26 6.85
C THR A 69 -13.56 5.34 8.31
N VAL A 70 -14.36 4.76 9.19
CA VAL A 70 -14.10 4.75 10.64
C VAL A 70 -14.04 3.30 11.12
N LEU A 71 -13.04 2.98 11.93
CA LEU A 71 -12.90 1.70 12.60
C LEU A 71 -12.66 1.96 14.11
N GLY A 72 -13.71 1.81 14.91
CA GLY A 72 -13.67 2.23 16.32
C GLY A 72 -13.34 3.72 16.44
N ASP A 73 -12.27 4.06 17.15
CA ASP A 73 -11.80 5.44 17.33
C ASP A 73 -10.86 5.92 16.21
N PHE A 74 -10.57 5.06 15.24
CA PHE A 74 -9.66 5.37 14.14
C PHE A 74 -10.41 5.92 12.93
N ASN A 75 -9.97 7.07 12.44
CA ASN A 75 -10.33 7.54 11.10
C ASN A 75 -9.29 7.03 10.10
N ILE A 76 -9.76 6.39 9.04
CA ILE A 76 -8.93 5.79 8.01
C ILE A 76 -9.22 6.49 6.68
N GLU A 77 -8.18 6.91 5.98
CA GLU A 77 -8.30 7.50 4.65
C GLU A 77 -7.35 6.77 3.69
N PHE A 78 -7.87 6.35 2.54
CA PHE A 78 -7.11 5.63 1.54
C PHE A 78 -6.60 6.54 0.44
N PHE A 79 -5.39 6.28 -0.02
CA PHE A 79 -4.75 6.98 -1.13
C PHE A 79 -4.26 5.98 -2.18
N ASN A 80 -4.37 6.34 -3.44
CA ASN A 80 -4.04 5.48 -4.57
C ASN A 80 -4.94 4.23 -4.65
N GLY A 81 -6.19 4.34 -4.19
CA GLY A 81 -7.17 3.25 -4.08
C GLY A 81 -7.89 2.90 -5.39
N LYS A 82 -7.48 3.46 -6.54
CA LYS A 82 -8.00 3.08 -7.85
C LYS A 82 -6.87 2.90 -8.87
N ASN A 83 -7.12 2.06 -9.87
CA ASN A 83 -6.20 1.88 -10.98
C ASN A 83 -6.09 3.16 -11.82
N ARG A 84 -4.89 3.40 -12.35
CA ARG A 84 -4.61 4.53 -13.22
C ARG A 84 -3.96 4.02 -14.50
N GLU A 85 -4.42 4.50 -15.62
CA GLU A 85 -3.75 4.26 -16.89
C GLU A 85 -2.35 4.89 -16.89
N ARG A 86 -1.37 4.12 -17.35
CA ARG A 86 0.02 4.53 -17.39
C ARG A 86 0.61 4.21 -18.76
N LYS A 87 1.29 5.19 -19.36
CA LYS A 87 1.99 5.01 -20.64
C LYS A 87 3.14 4.01 -20.53
N ILE A 88 3.77 3.91 -19.37
CA ILE A 88 4.90 3.03 -19.08
C ILE A 88 4.42 1.95 -18.11
N LYS A 89 4.71 0.69 -18.42
CA LYS A 89 4.46 -0.43 -17.53
C LYS A 89 5.51 -0.44 -16.43
N PHE A 90 5.10 -0.10 -15.24
CA PHE A 90 5.91 -0.24 -14.03
C PHE A 90 5.67 -1.61 -13.41
N GLY A 91 6.34 -1.90 -12.28
CA GLY A 91 5.99 -3.04 -11.44
C GLY A 91 4.75 -2.77 -10.60
N GLU A 92 4.24 -3.79 -9.93
CA GLU A 92 3.01 -3.74 -9.11
C GLU A 92 3.09 -2.74 -7.94
N ASN A 93 4.29 -2.39 -7.49
CA ASN A 93 4.51 -1.40 -6.44
C ASN A 93 3.82 -0.05 -6.70
N VAL A 94 3.69 0.36 -7.96
CA VAL A 94 2.97 1.61 -8.30
C VAL A 94 1.45 1.50 -8.09
N ASN A 95 0.93 0.30 -7.90
CA ASN A 95 -0.47 0.04 -7.59
C ASN A 95 -0.72 -0.07 -6.08
N SER A 96 0.28 0.04 -5.25
CA SER A 96 0.15 0.02 -3.79
C SER A 96 -0.83 1.07 -3.29
N VAL A 97 -1.58 0.70 -2.27
CA VAL A 97 -2.50 1.59 -1.54
C VAL A 97 -1.76 2.19 -0.36
N GLY A 98 -1.86 3.50 -0.21
CA GLY A 98 -1.44 4.20 0.99
C GLY A 98 -2.61 4.36 1.95
N THR A 99 -2.37 4.22 3.25
CA THR A 99 -3.40 4.34 4.27
C THR A 99 -2.99 5.35 5.33
N LEU A 100 -3.77 6.39 5.50
CA LEU A 100 -3.62 7.34 6.60
C LEU A 100 -4.57 6.92 7.73
N VAL A 101 -4.00 6.67 8.90
CA VAL A 101 -4.72 6.34 10.12
C VAL A 101 -4.60 7.51 11.09
N THR A 102 -5.73 8.00 11.59
CA THR A 102 -5.76 9.11 12.54
C THR A 102 -6.57 8.72 13.79
N ILE A 103 -6.00 8.97 14.96
CA ILE A 103 -6.68 8.85 16.24
C ILE A 103 -6.38 10.10 17.09
N GLY A 104 -7.43 10.83 17.47
CA GLY A 104 -7.26 12.12 18.14
C GLY A 104 -6.40 13.08 17.31
N LYS A 105 -5.22 13.44 17.82
CA LYS A 105 -4.24 14.31 17.14
C LYS A 105 -3.10 13.54 16.46
N SER A 106 -3.01 12.22 16.68
CA SER A 106 -1.93 11.38 16.17
C SER A 106 -2.26 10.87 14.77
N ARG A 107 -1.28 10.93 13.86
CA ARG A 107 -1.45 10.56 12.46
C ARG A 107 -0.33 9.62 12.01
N ALA A 108 -0.70 8.48 11.44
CA ALA A 108 0.25 7.50 10.91
C ALA A 108 -0.05 7.25 9.43
N PHE A 109 0.96 7.30 8.58
CA PHE A 109 0.82 6.95 7.16
C PHE A 109 1.56 5.65 6.84
N LEU A 110 0.79 4.68 6.34
CA LEU A 110 1.27 3.38 5.88
C LEU A 110 1.40 3.42 4.36
N ALA A 111 2.61 3.56 3.86
CA ALA A 111 2.85 3.85 2.45
C ALA A 111 2.72 2.63 1.52
N GLY A 112 2.54 1.40 2.03
CA GLY A 112 2.69 0.21 1.20
C GLY A 112 4.04 0.23 0.49
N ASP A 113 4.05 -0.05 -0.80
CA ASP A 113 5.23 0.05 -1.66
C ASP A 113 5.16 1.20 -2.67
N ILE A 114 4.33 2.20 -2.37
CA ILE A 114 4.24 3.43 -3.17
C ILE A 114 5.64 3.97 -3.45
N ASN A 115 5.88 4.34 -4.71
CA ASN A 115 7.15 4.88 -5.13
C ASN A 115 6.99 6.19 -5.94
N TYR A 116 8.11 6.90 -6.13
CA TYR A 116 8.08 8.20 -6.80
C TYR A 116 8.22 8.12 -8.32
N LYS A 117 8.67 6.98 -8.89
CA LYS A 117 8.89 6.84 -10.34
C LYS A 117 7.65 7.13 -11.17
N ALA A 118 6.50 6.69 -10.68
CA ALA A 118 5.22 6.90 -11.33
C ALA A 118 4.53 8.22 -10.93
N GLY A 119 5.16 9.01 -10.06
CA GLY A 119 4.64 10.29 -9.58
C GLY A 119 3.61 10.18 -8.46
N ASP A 120 3.35 8.99 -7.93
CA ASP A 120 2.29 8.79 -6.92
C ASP A 120 2.61 9.50 -5.61
N GLU A 121 3.84 9.42 -5.10
CA GLU A 121 4.23 10.14 -3.89
C GLU A 121 3.95 11.64 -4.00
N LYS A 122 4.34 12.26 -5.13
CA LYS A 122 4.11 13.68 -5.36
C LYS A 122 2.63 14.03 -5.40
N ARG A 123 1.82 13.16 -5.99
CA ARG A 123 0.37 13.38 -6.15
C ARG A 123 -0.37 13.34 -4.83
N ILE A 124 0.05 12.46 -3.89
CA ILE A 124 -0.66 12.26 -2.61
C ILE A 124 -0.07 13.07 -1.46
N ALA A 125 1.19 13.48 -1.53
CA ALA A 125 1.91 14.11 -0.42
C ALA A 125 1.20 15.35 0.17
N ASP A 126 0.72 16.25 -0.69
CA ASP A 126 0.05 17.47 -0.23
C ASP A 126 -1.33 17.18 0.41
N LYS A 127 -1.98 16.10 0.00
CA LYS A 127 -3.26 15.66 0.55
C LYS A 127 -3.10 15.00 1.93
N ILE A 128 -2.02 14.23 2.09
CA ILE A 128 -1.70 13.59 3.37
C ILE A 128 -1.31 14.66 4.40
N GLY A 129 -0.40 15.58 4.05
CA GLY A 129 0.16 16.56 4.98
C GLY A 129 1.02 15.91 6.08
N ASN A 130 1.27 16.63 7.17
CA ASN A 130 2.15 16.18 8.25
C ASN A 130 1.64 14.92 8.95
N VAL A 131 2.56 14.03 9.33
CA VAL A 131 2.27 12.81 10.09
C VAL A 131 3.23 12.65 11.26
N ASP A 132 2.80 11.93 12.30
CA ASP A 132 3.68 11.58 13.41
C ASP A 132 4.52 10.34 13.08
N LEU A 133 3.93 9.39 12.36
CA LEU A 133 4.57 8.14 11.99
C LEU A 133 4.45 7.88 10.49
N LEU A 134 5.54 7.46 9.87
CA LEU A 134 5.60 6.98 8.50
C LEU A 134 6.11 5.53 8.47
N LYS A 135 5.28 4.58 8.02
CA LYS A 135 5.83 3.31 7.51
C LYS A 135 6.41 3.61 6.13
N VAL A 136 7.72 3.50 6.05
CA VAL A 136 8.51 3.81 4.84
C VAL A 136 8.04 2.98 3.66
N GLY A 137 7.92 3.61 2.49
CA GLY A 137 7.49 2.94 1.27
C GLY A 137 8.47 1.86 0.83
N HIS A 138 7.96 0.80 0.21
CA HIS A 138 8.74 -0.27 -0.42
C HIS A 138 9.88 -0.78 0.47
N HIS A 139 9.60 -0.99 1.75
CA HIS A 139 10.55 -1.49 2.76
C HIS A 139 11.86 -0.70 2.87
N GLY A 140 11.92 0.50 2.31
CA GLY A 140 13.15 1.29 2.16
C GLY A 140 14.00 0.89 0.96
N TYR A 141 13.45 0.14 -0.01
CA TYR A 141 14.10 -0.17 -1.27
C TYR A 141 14.08 1.01 -2.24
N LEU A 142 14.75 0.82 -3.37
CA LEU A 142 14.94 1.79 -4.43
C LEU A 142 13.62 2.41 -4.92
N TYR A 143 13.64 3.69 -5.26
CA TYR A 143 12.53 4.49 -5.77
C TYR A 143 11.39 4.76 -4.80
N SER A 144 11.57 4.53 -3.51
CA SER A 144 10.60 4.89 -2.49
C SER A 144 11.05 6.08 -1.66
N THR A 145 10.10 6.72 -1.01
CA THR A 145 10.31 7.74 0.02
C THR A 145 11.23 8.86 -0.47
N SER A 146 10.76 9.59 -1.51
CA SER A 146 11.49 10.73 -2.07
C SER A 146 11.68 11.85 -1.05
N PHE A 147 12.72 12.67 -1.24
CA PHE A 147 12.95 13.85 -0.41
C PHE A 147 11.74 14.78 -0.37
N TYR A 148 11.05 14.96 -1.52
CA TYR A 148 9.81 15.73 -1.56
C TYR A 148 8.73 15.16 -0.64
N PHE A 149 8.55 13.83 -0.65
CA PHE A 149 7.57 13.14 0.17
C PHE A 149 7.87 13.31 1.66
N VAL A 150 9.10 13.07 2.09
CA VAL A 150 9.55 13.29 3.48
C VAL A 150 9.33 14.73 3.91
N LYS A 151 9.74 15.69 3.06
CA LYS A 151 9.60 17.12 3.36
C LYS A 151 8.12 17.55 3.53
N LYS A 152 7.20 16.90 2.82
CA LYS A 152 5.77 17.19 2.93
C LYS A 152 5.11 16.52 4.13
N LEU A 153 5.50 15.29 4.43
CA LEU A 153 4.93 14.54 5.54
C LEU A 153 5.57 14.88 6.88
N MET A 154 6.82 15.32 6.91
CA MET A 154 7.57 15.69 8.12
C MET A 154 7.39 14.67 9.28
N PRO A 155 7.64 13.37 9.05
CA PRO A 155 7.40 12.36 10.06
C PRO A 155 8.32 12.55 11.27
N LYS A 156 7.80 12.34 12.47
CA LYS A 156 8.61 12.29 13.71
C LYS A 156 9.28 10.93 13.90
N ILE A 157 8.62 9.87 13.39
CA ILE A 157 9.09 8.49 13.47
C ILE A 157 8.96 7.86 12.08
N ALA A 158 10.02 7.20 11.62
CA ALA A 158 10.02 6.41 10.41
C ALA A 158 10.28 4.94 10.72
N ILE A 159 9.40 4.04 10.25
CA ILE A 159 9.51 2.59 10.46
C ILE A 159 9.88 1.92 9.14
N PHE A 160 10.97 1.16 9.16
CA PHE A 160 11.41 0.29 8.07
C PHE A 160 11.00 -1.16 8.37
N CYS A 161 10.21 -1.76 7.49
CA CYS A 161 9.87 -3.18 7.58
C CYS A 161 10.91 -4.01 6.81
N ASN A 162 12.20 -3.91 7.21
CA ASN A 162 13.32 -4.56 6.56
C ASN A 162 14.53 -4.64 7.51
N GLU A 163 15.50 -5.50 7.21
CA GLU A 163 16.79 -5.42 7.86
C GLU A 163 17.55 -4.16 7.40
N MET A 164 18.26 -3.51 8.31
CA MET A 164 18.96 -2.25 7.99
C MET A 164 19.96 -2.35 6.84
N LYS A 165 20.54 -3.53 6.61
CA LYS A 165 21.42 -3.79 5.45
C LYS A 165 20.65 -3.77 4.11
N GLY A 166 19.36 -4.09 4.12
CA GLY A 166 18.49 -4.09 2.93
C GLY A 166 17.93 -2.71 2.57
N VAL A 167 18.03 -1.74 3.49
CA VAL A 167 17.56 -0.37 3.23
C VAL A 167 18.56 0.38 2.36
N TYR A 168 18.10 0.93 1.25
CA TYR A 168 18.97 1.68 0.33
C TYR A 168 19.52 2.95 1.01
N PRO A 169 20.81 3.27 0.80
CA PRO A 169 21.45 4.43 1.44
C PRO A 169 20.73 5.74 1.20
N ASP A 170 20.25 5.97 -0.04
CA ASP A 170 19.53 7.21 -0.37
C ASP A 170 18.22 7.38 0.40
N VAL A 171 17.55 6.29 0.78
CA VAL A 171 16.35 6.33 1.63
C VAL A 171 16.72 6.63 3.09
N LYS A 172 17.79 6.03 3.60
CA LYS A 172 18.29 6.30 4.97
C LYS A 172 18.62 7.77 5.19
N TYR A 173 19.24 8.42 4.20
CA TYR A 173 19.69 9.81 4.33
C TYR A 173 18.58 10.85 4.14
N LYS A 174 17.39 10.45 3.71
CA LYS A 174 16.24 11.35 3.56
C LYS A 174 15.39 11.48 4.82
N LEU A 175 15.50 10.52 5.72
CA LEU A 175 14.74 10.40 6.97
C LEU A 175 15.58 10.74 8.20
#